data_89779ff2da596dd0741be35c1a09894c
#
_entry.id   89779ff2da596dd0741be35c1a09894c
#
_cell.length_a   1.000
_cell.length_b   1.000
_cell.length_c   1.000
_cell.angle_alpha   90.00
_cell.angle_beta   90.00
_cell.angle_gamma   90.00
#
_symmetry.space_group_name_H-M   'P 1'
#
loop_
_entity.id
_entity.type
_entity.pdbx_description
1 polymer ?
#
loop_
_entity_poly.entity_id
_entity_poly.type
_entity_poly.pdbx_seq_one_letter_code
_entity_poly.pdbx_strand_id
1 'polypeptide(L)'
;SNRPMRPTRLLTACLLPLGLSLPSAHAAEPAKPKYRSASEIIKASPDSDWRTPDPANLLYMELPAGRVIIELAPAFSPGHAGNIRTFAREHFWDGTSIYRSQDNFVVQFGDVDGDDPAKAKPLGSAKKHLPAEFHRAAKGLDFTVLPDSDGWAPQVGFVDGFPAARDPKKGTAWLAHCYGMVGAGRNNADDSSVGAELYVVTGQSPRQLDDNITVVGRVIKGIELLSVIPRGPEPMGFYENAGERTPIKSIRLASEVPEAERTPIQLLRADSKTFADAVEARRNRVDDFYKRPAGHIDLCNVPLPARDPTAKK
;
A
#
# COMPACT_ATOMS: atom_id res chain seq x y z
N SER A 1 18.10 94.09 -31.38
CA SER A 1 18.19 93.96 -32.84
C SER A 1 18.69 92.57 -33.21
N ASN A 2 17.82 91.79 -33.77
CA ASN A 2 18.12 91.01 -34.96
C ASN A 2 17.02 89.93 -35.15
N ARG A 3 16.41 90.04 -36.27
CA ARG A 3 15.34 89.11 -36.70
C ARG A 3 15.94 87.86 -37.40
N PRO A 4 15.24 86.76 -37.43
CA PRO A 4 15.76 85.54 -38.01
C PRO A 4 15.39 85.39 -39.50
N MET A 5 16.29 84.68 -40.22
CA MET A 5 16.06 84.22 -41.59
C MET A 5 15.32 82.91 -41.61
N ARG A 6 14.38 82.80 -42.55
CA ARG A 6 13.64 81.55 -42.86
C ARG A 6 14.46 80.67 -43.81
N PRO A 7 14.46 79.37 -43.61
CA PRO A 7 14.98 78.44 -44.62
C PRO A 7 13.87 77.83 -45.48
N THR A 8 14.29 77.68 -46.73
CA THR A 8 13.58 77.18 -47.88
C THR A 8 13.14 75.69 -47.71
N ARG A 9 11.92 75.39 -48.15
CA ARG A 9 11.40 74.03 -48.19
C ARG A 9 12.01 73.26 -49.39
N LEU A 10 12.69 72.16 -49.13
CA LEU A 10 12.96 71.07 -50.07
C LEU A 10 11.85 69.99 -49.99
N LEU A 11 11.17 69.74 -51.10
CA LEU A 11 10.28 68.65 -51.28
C LEU A 11 11.12 67.38 -51.53
N THR A 12 11.10 66.47 -50.58
CA THR A 12 11.67 65.14 -50.77
C THR A 12 10.51 64.18 -51.07
N ALA A 13 10.54 63.56 -52.23
CA ALA A 13 9.59 62.52 -52.63
C ALA A 13 9.88 61.25 -51.88
N CYS A 14 8.92 60.79 -51.04
CA CYS A 14 8.97 59.49 -50.41
C CYS A 14 8.50 58.38 -51.35
N LEU A 15 9.43 57.52 -51.77
CA LEU A 15 9.15 56.21 -52.36
C LEU A 15 8.80 55.29 -51.27
N LEU A 16 7.55 54.81 -51.22
CA LEU A 16 7.08 53.75 -50.36
C LEU A 16 7.50 52.36 -50.90
N PRO A 17 8.22 51.52 -50.14
CA PRO A 17 8.44 50.15 -50.55
C PRO A 17 7.17 49.36 -50.27
N LEU A 18 6.59 48.66 -51.25
CA LEU A 18 5.59 47.64 -51.11
C LEU A 18 6.23 46.44 -50.37
N GLY A 19 6.02 46.37 -49.07
CA GLY A 19 6.37 45.21 -48.30
C GLY A 19 5.41 44.05 -48.56
N LEU A 20 5.87 43.03 -49.27
CA LEU A 20 5.19 41.72 -49.30
C LEU A 20 5.26 41.10 -47.90
N SER A 21 4.18 41.15 -47.16
CA SER A 21 3.99 40.36 -45.93
C SER A 21 3.78 38.91 -46.29
N LEU A 22 4.80 38.10 -46.19
CA LEU A 22 4.66 36.66 -46.20
C LEU A 22 3.91 36.25 -44.91
N PRO A 23 2.84 35.43 -44.98
CA PRO A 23 2.22 34.94 -43.78
C PRO A 23 3.22 34.01 -43.07
N SER A 24 3.65 34.41 -41.87
CA SER A 24 4.37 33.49 -40.96
C SER A 24 3.47 32.30 -40.67
N ALA A 25 3.79 31.19 -41.28
CA ALA A 25 3.20 29.91 -40.85
C ALA A 25 3.63 29.66 -39.41
N HIS A 26 2.74 29.94 -38.46
CA HIS A 26 2.90 29.45 -37.10
C HIS A 26 2.85 27.93 -37.19
N ALA A 27 3.99 27.28 -37.04
CA ALA A 27 4.02 25.84 -36.79
C ALA A 27 3.14 25.60 -35.59
N ALA A 28 2.07 24.80 -35.77
CA ALA A 28 1.22 24.40 -34.67
C ALA A 28 2.10 23.74 -33.60
N GLU A 29 2.06 24.26 -32.35
CA GLU A 29 2.73 23.61 -31.25
C GLU A 29 2.28 22.13 -31.21
N PRO A 30 3.22 21.19 -31.04
CA PRO A 30 2.84 19.78 -30.94
C PRO A 30 1.84 19.65 -29.79
N ALA A 31 0.69 19.03 -30.09
CA ALA A 31 -0.35 18.81 -29.10
C ALA A 31 0.27 18.12 -27.88
N LYS A 32 0.11 18.71 -26.68
CA LYS A 32 0.57 18.07 -25.44
C LYS A 32 -0.04 16.69 -25.35
N PRO A 33 0.75 15.65 -25.02
CA PRO A 33 0.21 14.30 -24.89
C PRO A 33 -0.94 14.32 -23.90
N LYS A 34 -2.05 13.68 -24.30
CA LYS A 34 -3.25 13.60 -23.46
C LYS A 34 -2.90 12.88 -22.16
N TYR A 35 -3.22 13.50 -21.01
CA TYR A 35 -3.08 12.87 -19.71
C TYR A 35 -3.90 11.59 -19.65
N ARG A 36 -3.29 10.52 -19.13
CA ARG A 36 -3.96 9.26 -18.82
C ARG A 36 -4.00 9.09 -17.30
N SER A 37 -5.17 8.79 -16.76
CA SER A 37 -5.31 8.50 -15.33
C SER A 37 -4.62 7.19 -14.95
N ALA A 38 -4.28 7.04 -13.68
CA ALA A 38 -3.74 5.78 -13.16
C ALA A 38 -4.68 4.60 -13.46
N SER A 39 -5.99 4.81 -13.34
CA SER A 39 -7.01 3.79 -13.64
C SER A 39 -6.98 3.35 -15.10
N GLU A 40 -6.88 4.30 -16.05
CA GLU A 40 -6.76 3.98 -17.48
C GLU A 40 -5.48 3.20 -17.81
N ILE A 41 -4.37 3.59 -17.18
CA ILE A 41 -3.07 2.91 -17.33
C ILE A 41 -3.16 1.47 -16.83
N ILE A 42 -3.71 1.27 -15.63
CA ILE A 42 -3.86 -0.06 -15.03
C ILE A 42 -4.80 -0.95 -15.87
N LYS A 43 -5.90 -0.39 -16.35
CA LYS A 43 -6.86 -1.12 -17.21
C LYS A 43 -6.24 -1.58 -18.53
N ALA A 44 -5.31 -0.81 -19.09
CA ALA A 44 -4.62 -1.12 -20.34
C ALA A 44 -3.36 -1.99 -20.13
N SER A 45 -3.06 -2.44 -18.91
CA SER A 45 -1.86 -3.19 -18.59
C SER A 45 -1.81 -4.56 -19.28
N PRO A 46 -0.63 -5.02 -19.70
CA PRO A 46 -0.46 -6.38 -20.18
C PRO A 46 -0.55 -7.38 -19.02
N ASP A 47 -1.00 -8.61 -19.32
CA ASP A 47 -1.14 -9.65 -18.30
C ASP A 47 0.21 -10.01 -17.63
N SER A 48 1.34 -9.82 -18.33
CA SER A 48 2.69 -10.04 -17.80
C SER A 48 3.06 -9.12 -16.63
N ASP A 49 2.36 -7.99 -16.45
CA ASP A 49 2.60 -7.07 -15.33
C ASP A 49 1.86 -7.50 -14.04
N TRP A 50 1.11 -8.58 -14.12
CA TRP A 50 0.38 -9.15 -12.99
C TRP A 50 1.00 -10.45 -12.52
N ARG A 51 1.01 -10.64 -11.21
CA ARG A 51 1.47 -11.88 -10.59
C ARG A 51 0.34 -12.60 -9.87
N THR A 52 0.39 -13.90 -9.85
CA THR A 52 -0.46 -14.73 -8.99
C THR A 52 0.29 -14.98 -7.69
N PRO A 53 -0.25 -14.59 -6.52
CA PRO A 53 0.41 -14.83 -5.25
C PRO A 53 0.48 -16.33 -4.94
N ASP A 54 1.54 -16.74 -4.23
CA ASP A 54 1.72 -18.12 -3.80
C ASP A 54 0.62 -18.52 -2.80
N PRO A 55 -0.22 -19.53 -3.09
CA PRO A 55 -1.28 -19.94 -2.18
C PRO A 55 -0.78 -20.42 -0.82
N ALA A 56 0.46 -20.86 -0.70
CA ALA A 56 1.08 -21.22 0.58
C ALA A 56 1.37 -19.99 1.47
N ASN A 57 1.32 -18.79 0.92
CA ASN A 57 1.49 -17.53 1.62
C ASN A 57 0.20 -16.69 1.69
N LEU A 58 -0.94 -17.27 1.32
CA LEU A 58 -2.24 -16.62 1.44
C LEU A 58 -3.04 -17.19 2.60
N LEU A 59 -3.56 -16.30 3.42
CA LEU A 59 -4.54 -16.63 4.45
C LEU A 59 -5.93 -16.23 4.01
N TYR A 60 -6.88 -17.14 4.15
CA TYR A 60 -8.31 -16.87 3.99
C TYR A 60 -8.95 -16.76 5.37
N MET A 61 -9.25 -15.54 5.78
CA MET A 61 -10.02 -15.28 7.00
C MET A 61 -11.50 -15.27 6.65
N GLU A 62 -12.24 -16.23 7.15
CA GLU A 62 -13.68 -16.34 6.92
C GLU A 62 -14.43 -15.62 8.05
N LEU A 63 -15.10 -14.52 7.70
CA LEU A 63 -15.96 -13.75 8.57
C LEU A 63 -17.43 -13.95 8.17
N PRO A 64 -18.41 -13.62 9.03
CA PRO A 64 -19.83 -13.68 8.66
C PRO A 64 -20.15 -12.85 7.40
N ALA A 65 -19.47 -11.70 7.23
CA ALA A 65 -19.67 -10.81 6.10
C ALA A 65 -18.95 -11.24 4.81
N GLY A 66 -17.97 -12.15 4.88
CA GLY A 66 -17.22 -12.61 3.72
C GLY A 66 -15.76 -12.94 4.03
N ARG A 67 -14.99 -13.16 2.97
CA ARG A 67 -13.59 -13.55 3.04
C ARG A 67 -12.66 -12.35 2.98
N VAL A 68 -11.74 -12.27 3.95
CA VAL A 68 -10.57 -11.39 3.91
C VAL A 68 -9.36 -12.22 3.48
N ILE A 69 -8.58 -11.72 2.53
CA ILE A 69 -7.37 -12.40 2.04
C ILE A 69 -6.15 -11.60 2.47
N ILE A 70 -5.23 -12.28 3.17
CA ILE A 70 -3.96 -11.72 3.64
C ILE A 70 -2.82 -12.41 2.89
N GLU A 71 -1.92 -11.64 2.28
CA GLU A 71 -0.67 -12.15 1.76
C GLU A 71 0.42 -12.00 2.81
N LEU A 72 1.09 -13.09 3.16
CA LEU A 72 2.23 -13.10 4.07
C LEU A 72 3.49 -12.60 3.37
N ALA A 73 4.40 -11.99 4.13
CA ALA A 73 5.67 -11.45 3.67
C ALA A 73 6.87 -12.24 4.27
N PRO A 74 7.11 -13.49 3.88
CA PRO A 74 8.14 -14.33 4.49
C PRO A 74 9.56 -13.80 4.26
N ALA A 75 9.77 -12.95 3.26
CA ALA A 75 11.07 -12.30 3.05
C ALA A 75 11.47 -11.37 4.20
N PHE A 76 10.50 -10.81 4.93
CA PHE A 76 10.74 -9.91 6.06
C PHE A 76 10.52 -10.56 7.43
N SER A 77 9.59 -11.47 7.53
CA SER A 77 9.21 -12.11 8.79
C SER A 77 9.10 -13.65 8.64
N PRO A 78 10.21 -14.32 8.31
CA PRO A 78 10.18 -15.78 8.04
C PRO A 78 9.72 -16.60 9.24
N GLY A 79 10.15 -16.26 10.44
CA GLY A 79 9.77 -16.97 11.66
C GLY A 79 8.30 -16.80 11.99
N HIS A 80 7.79 -15.58 11.95
CA HIS A 80 6.37 -15.30 12.16
C HIS A 80 5.50 -15.92 11.06
N ALA A 81 5.90 -15.82 9.79
CA ALA A 81 5.19 -16.46 8.69
C ALA A 81 5.11 -17.97 8.88
N GLY A 82 6.19 -18.62 9.33
CA GLY A 82 6.22 -20.05 9.66
C GLY A 82 5.22 -20.41 10.75
N ASN A 83 5.20 -19.64 11.85
CA ASN A 83 4.23 -19.85 12.94
C ASN A 83 2.79 -19.62 12.47
N ILE A 84 2.55 -18.57 11.70
CA ILE A 84 1.21 -18.26 11.19
C ILE A 84 0.68 -19.41 10.31
N ARG A 85 1.53 -19.98 9.44
CA ARG A 85 1.15 -21.16 8.67
C ARG A 85 0.81 -22.35 9.56
N THR A 86 1.58 -22.59 10.62
CA THR A 86 1.31 -23.64 11.61
C THR A 86 -0.02 -23.40 12.32
N PHE A 87 -0.28 -22.19 12.79
CA PHE A 87 -1.57 -21.83 13.41
C PHE A 87 -2.75 -22.08 12.47
N ALA A 88 -2.62 -21.73 11.20
CA ALA A 88 -3.66 -21.97 10.20
C ALA A 88 -3.90 -23.48 9.99
N ARG A 89 -2.85 -24.28 9.85
CA ARG A 89 -2.95 -25.75 9.70
C ARG A 89 -3.57 -26.41 10.90
N GLU A 90 -3.26 -25.96 12.10
CA GLU A 90 -3.74 -26.53 13.34
C GLU A 90 -5.07 -25.93 13.81
N HIS A 91 -5.72 -25.12 12.98
CA HIS A 91 -7.02 -24.51 13.27
C HIS A 91 -7.06 -23.63 14.53
N PHE A 92 -5.95 -22.99 14.86
CA PHE A 92 -5.83 -22.15 16.06
C PHE A 92 -6.90 -21.05 16.12
N TRP A 93 -7.18 -20.40 14.99
CA TRP A 93 -8.12 -19.28 14.96
C TRP A 93 -9.60 -19.67 14.84
N ASP A 94 -9.92 -20.97 14.71
CA ASP A 94 -11.30 -21.41 14.68
C ASP A 94 -12.02 -20.99 15.97
N GLY A 95 -13.12 -20.26 15.83
CA GLY A 95 -13.90 -19.80 16.97
C GLY A 95 -13.27 -18.65 17.77
N THR A 96 -12.18 -18.06 17.30
CA THR A 96 -11.65 -16.81 17.84
C THR A 96 -12.43 -15.61 17.29
N SER A 97 -11.99 -14.40 17.56
CA SER A 97 -12.72 -13.20 17.18
C SER A 97 -11.82 -12.01 16.91
N ILE A 98 -12.38 -11.04 16.21
CA ILE A 98 -11.87 -9.66 16.22
C ILE A 98 -12.38 -9.05 17.53
N TYR A 99 -11.49 -8.81 18.48
CA TYR A 99 -11.84 -8.40 19.83
C TYR A 99 -11.52 -6.92 20.12
N ARG A 100 -10.89 -6.25 19.15
CA ARG A 100 -10.53 -4.83 19.23
C ARG A 100 -10.75 -4.14 17.90
N SER A 101 -11.37 -2.97 17.94
CA SER A 101 -11.46 -2.04 16.80
C SER A 101 -11.27 -0.62 17.32
N GLN A 102 -10.06 -0.11 17.18
CA GLN A 102 -9.73 1.25 17.59
C GLN A 102 -9.91 2.21 16.44
N ASP A 103 -10.66 3.29 16.67
CA ASP A 103 -10.89 4.30 15.65
C ASP A 103 -9.58 4.87 15.11
N ASN A 104 -9.55 5.07 13.79
CA ASN A 104 -8.42 5.62 13.05
C ASN A 104 -7.09 4.91 13.33
N PHE A 105 -7.11 3.62 13.65
CA PHE A 105 -5.90 2.86 13.98
C PHE A 105 -5.95 1.44 13.41
N VAL A 106 -6.43 0.47 14.19
CA VAL A 106 -6.37 -0.94 13.82
C VAL A 106 -7.63 -1.71 14.22
N VAL A 107 -7.87 -2.84 13.56
CA VAL A 107 -8.60 -3.97 14.14
C VAL A 107 -7.60 -5.04 14.58
N GLN A 108 -7.89 -5.76 15.65
CA GLN A 108 -7.02 -6.80 16.19
C GLN A 108 -7.82 -8.06 16.47
N PHE A 109 -7.22 -9.19 16.17
CA PHE A 109 -7.86 -10.49 16.28
C PHE A 109 -6.91 -11.56 16.79
N GLY A 110 -7.50 -12.62 17.31
CA GLY A 110 -6.83 -13.77 17.86
C GLY A 110 -7.60 -14.32 19.07
N ASP A 111 -6.86 -14.92 20.00
CA ASP A 111 -7.40 -15.39 21.26
C ASP A 111 -7.52 -14.25 22.26
N VAL A 112 -8.75 -13.87 22.60
CA VAL A 112 -9.00 -12.79 23.56
C VAL A 112 -8.42 -13.08 24.95
N ASP A 113 -8.23 -14.34 25.29
CA ASP A 113 -7.64 -14.78 26.56
C ASP A 113 -6.16 -15.15 26.43
N GLY A 114 -5.51 -14.78 25.34
CA GLY A 114 -4.14 -15.16 25.03
C GLY A 114 -3.10 -14.76 26.09
N ASP A 115 -3.37 -13.71 26.86
CA ASP A 115 -2.50 -13.26 27.97
C ASP A 115 -2.81 -13.92 29.32
N ASP A 116 -3.86 -14.73 29.40
CA ASP A 116 -4.24 -15.47 30.61
C ASP A 116 -3.77 -16.93 30.52
N PRO A 117 -2.72 -17.33 31.25
CA PRO A 117 -2.20 -18.71 31.16
C PRO A 117 -3.23 -19.78 31.48
N ALA A 118 -4.28 -19.46 32.27
CA ALA A 118 -5.31 -20.41 32.66
C ALA A 118 -6.38 -20.60 31.55
N LYS A 119 -6.51 -19.66 30.62
CA LYS A 119 -7.58 -19.64 29.62
C LYS A 119 -7.06 -19.65 28.18
N ALA A 120 -5.79 -19.27 27.97
CA ALA A 120 -5.21 -19.17 26.64
C ALA A 120 -5.31 -20.48 25.85
N LYS A 121 -5.64 -20.37 24.59
CA LYS A 121 -5.61 -21.50 23.65
C LYS A 121 -4.19 -22.04 23.54
N PRO A 122 -4.00 -23.36 23.51
CA PRO A 122 -2.69 -23.94 23.26
C PRO A 122 -2.14 -23.50 21.91
N LEU A 123 -0.85 -23.13 21.88
CA LEU A 123 -0.17 -22.75 20.64
C LEU A 123 0.14 -23.94 19.72
N GLY A 124 -0.15 -25.18 20.16
CA GLY A 124 0.10 -26.38 19.39
C GLY A 124 1.58 -26.60 19.12
N SER A 125 1.92 -26.97 17.89
CA SER A 125 3.30 -27.19 17.46
C SER A 125 4.04 -25.94 17.04
N ALA A 126 3.39 -24.77 17.06
CA ALA A 126 4.04 -23.51 16.76
C ALA A 126 5.15 -23.18 17.77
N LYS A 127 6.14 -22.44 17.34
CA LYS A 127 7.20 -21.97 18.22
C LYS A 127 6.63 -21.02 19.28
N LYS A 128 6.97 -21.28 20.54
CA LYS A 128 6.50 -20.48 21.68
C LYS A 128 7.30 -19.17 21.86
N HIS A 129 8.44 -19.08 21.21
CA HIS A 129 9.32 -17.91 21.22
C HIS A 129 9.87 -17.67 19.83
N LEU A 130 9.84 -16.44 19.37
CA LEU A 130 10.44 -15.98 18.13
C LEU A 130 11.26 -14.72 18.41
N PRO A 131 12.41 -14.55 17.76
CA PRO A 131 13.08 -13.27 17.77
C PRO A 131 12.22 -12.21 17.08
N ALA A 132 12.41 -10.95 17.45
CA ALA A 132 11.79 -9.83 16.74
C ALA A 132 12.26 -9.82 15.28
N GLU A 133 11.31 -9.55 14.38
CA GLU A 133 11.58 -9.40 12.95
C GLU A 133 11.14 -8.00 12.49
N PHE A 134 11.59 -6.98 13.21
CA PHE A 134 11.21 -5.57 12.97
C PHE A 134 11.81 -5.04 11.67
N HIS A 135 13.01 -5.50 11.33
CA HIS A 135 13.75 -5.18 10.10
C HIS A 135 14.64 -6.35 9.70
N ARG A 136 15.25 -6.21 8.54
CA ARG A 136 16.27 -7.14 8.04
C ARG A 136 17.39 -6.38 7.32
N ALA A 137 18.47 -7.08 6.98
CA ALA A 137 19.46 -6.52 6.07
C ALA A 137 18.82 -6.16 4.72
N ALA A 138 19.12 -4.97 4.20
CA ALA A 138 18.63 -4.52 2.89
C ALA A 138 19.31 -5.25 1.73
N LYS A 139 20.50 -5.80 1.95
CA LYS A 139 21.25 -6.55 0.94
C LYS A 139 20.45 -7.74 0.43
N GLY A 140 20.39 -7.89 -0.89
CA GLY A 140 19.71 -8.99 -1.56
C GLY A 140 18.21 -8.81 -1.78
N LEU A 141 17.65 -7.64 -1.39
CA LEU A 141 16.27 -7.30 -1.71
C LEU A 141 16.16 -6.58 -3.05
N ASP A 142 15.24 -7.03 -3.89
CA ASP A 142 14.80 -6.28 -5.07
C ASP A 142 13.87 -5.15 -4.62
N PHE A 143 14.46 -3.99 -4.39
CA PHE A 143 13.75 -2.84 -3.87
C PHE A 143 13.40 -1.88 -5.01
N THR A 144 12.10 -1.72 -5.29
CA THR A 144 11.60 -0.72 -6.24
C THR A 144 11.44 0.61 -5.52
N VAL A 145 12.36 1.54 -5.76
CA VAL A 145 12.38 2.84 -5.08
C VAL A 145 11.27 3.73 -5.61
N LEU A 146 10.51 4.32 -4.69
CA LEU A 146 9.54 5.38 -5.01
C LEU A 146 10.30 6.70 -5.26
N PRO A 147 9.86 7.54 -6.24
CA PRO A 147 10.55 8.79 -6.56
C PRO A 147 10.68 9.77 -5.38
N ASP A 148 9.70 9.74 -4.48
CA ASP A 148 9.64 10.65 -3.34
C ASP A 148 9.99 9.91 -2.06
N SER A 149 10.85 10.50 -1.24
CA SER A 149 11.06 10.08 0.15
C SER A 149 9.93 10.61 1.05
N ASP A 150 9.85 10.10 2.25
CA ASP A 150 8.92 10.59 3.27
C ASP A 150 9.65 10.98 4.56
N GLY A 151 8.91 11.42 5.57
CA GLY A 151 9.47 11.84 6.86
C GLY A 151 9.92 10.69 7.76
N TRP A 152 9.78 9.42 7.33
CA TRP A 152 9.98 8.24 8.17
C TRP A 152 11.22 7.44 7.81
N ALA A 153 11.71 7.56 6.58
CA ALA A 153 12.87 6.82 6.11
C ALA A 153 13.58 7.55 4.97
N PRO A 154 14.91 7.35 4.81
CA PRO A 154 15.67 7.93 3.72
C PRO A 154 15.20 7.49 2.32
N GLN A 155 14.74 6.24 2.20
CA GLN A 155 14.17 5.68 0.98
C GLN A 155 12.95 4.85 1.31
N VAL A 156 11.94 4.98 0.47
CA VAL A 156 10.70 4.18 0.53
C VAL A 156 10.39 3.61 -0.84
N GLY A 157 9.64 2.54 -0.87
CA GLY A 157 9.28 1.85 -2.11
C GLY A 157 8.62 0.52 -1.84
N PHE A 158 8.94 -0.48 -2.66
CA PHE A 158 8.25 -1.76 -2.63
C PHE A 158 9.24 -2.92 -2.76
N VAL A 159 8.96 -3.98 -2.02
CA VAL A 159 9.62 -5.29 -2.14
C VAL A 159 8.51 -6.33 -2.29
N ASP A 160 8.53 -7.10 -3.38
CA ASP A 160 7.49 -8.09 -3.69
C ASP A 160 6.05 -7.54 -3.61
N GLY A 161 5.88 -6.25 -3.91
CA GLY A 161 4.59 -5.56 -3.82
C GLY A 161 4.18 -5.12 -2.41
N PHE A 162 5.04 -5.29 -1.40
CA PHE A 162 4.81 -4.78 -0.05
C PHE A 162 5.44 -3.39 0.11
N PRO A 163 4.70 -2.43 0.68
CA PRO A 163 5.27 -1.14 1.05
C PRO A 163 6.43 -1.32 2.03
N ALA A 164 7.57 -0.80 1.69
CA ALA A 164 8.81 -0.97 2.44
C ALA A 164 9.60 0.33 2.54
N ALA A 165 10.46 0.37 3.53
CA ALA A 165 11.39 1.45 3.75
C ALA A 165 12.79 0.89 3.96
N ARG A 166 13.81 1.69 3.69
CA ARG A 166 15.19 1.30 3.97
C ARG A 166 16.06 2.49 4.36
N ASP A 167 17.09 2.19 5.13
CA ASP A 167 18.16 3.10 5.46
C ASP A 167 19.46 2.59 4.84
N PRO A 168 19.96 3.17 3.74
CA PRO A 168 21.19 2.74 3.09
C PRO A 168 22.43 2.87 3.97
N LYS A 169 22.44 3.81 4.91
CA LYS A 169 23.57 4.02 5.82
C LYS A 169 23.66 2.89 6.86
N LYS A 170 22.51 2.46 7.38
CA LYS A 170 22.42 1.35 8.33
C LYS A 170 22.40 -0.01 7.63
N GLY A 171 22.11 -0.05 6.33
CA GLY A 171 21.95 -1.29 5.56
C GLY A 171 20.74 -2.12 5.96
N THR A 172 19.71 -1.48 6.49
CA THR A 172 18.48 -2.13 6.96
C THR A 172 17.25 -1.76 6.13
N ALA A 173 16.29 -2.69 6.06
CA ALA A 173 14.99 -2.49 5.43
C ALA A 173 13.88 -3.10 6.31
N TRP A 174 12.69 -2.51 6.24
CA TRP A 174 11.52 -2.93 7.01
C TRP A 174 10.24 -2.70 6.22
N LEU A 175 9.15 -3.36 6.59
CA LEU A 175 7.84 -3.12 6.03
C LEU A 175 7.17 -1.92 6.71
N ALA A 176 6.50 -1.08 5.91
CA ALA A 176 5.86 0.13 6.40
C ALA A 176 4.41 -0.14 6.83
N HIS A 177 3.96 0.54 7.89
CA HIS A 177 2.59 0.47 8.39
C HIS A 177 1.63 1.31 7.55
N CYS A 178 1.42 0.92 6.30
CA CYS A 178 0.37 1.51 5.47
C CYS A 178 -0.99 0.88 5.79
N TYR A 179 -2.07 1.54 5.35
CA TYR A 179 -3.42 0.99 5.43
C TYR A 179 -3.48 -0.43 4.85
N GLY A 180 -4.09 -1.35 5.58
CA GLY A 180 -4.20 -2.76 5.20
C GLY A 180 -3.00 -3.63 5.54
N MET A 181 -1.90 -3.08 6.07
CA MET A 181 -0.77 -3.87 6.54
C MET A 181 -1.14 -4.65 7.80
N VAL A 182 -0.54 -5.82 7.96
CA VAL A 182 -0.81 -6.77 9.06
C VAL A 182 0.43 -6.92 9.90
N GLY A 183 0.29 -6.69 11.21
CA GLY A 183 1.38 -6.82 12.16
C GLY A 183 1.09 -7.82 13.27
N ALA A 184 2.13 -8.27 13.95
CA ALA A 184 2.02 -9.18 15.08
C ALA A 184 1.97 -8.40 16.39
N GLY A 185 0.86 -8.54 17.12
CA GLY A 185 0.70 -7.93 18.45
C GLY A 185 1.77 -8.44 19.42
N ARG A 186 2.33 -7.55 20.22
CA ARG A 186 3.32 -7.85 21.25
C ARG A 186 3.09 -7.03 22.50
N ASN A 187 3.65 -7.48 23.62
CA ASN A 187 3.82 -6.66 24.82
C ASN A 187 5.13 -5.84 24.76
N ASN A 188 5.64 -5.34 25.87
CA ASN A 188 6.83 -4.48 25.86
C ASN A 188 8.12 -5.23 25.50
N ALA A 189 8.18 -6.56 25.64
CA ALA A 189 9.37 -7.32 25.26
C ALA A 189 9.43 -7.49 23.73
N ASP A 190 10.59 -7.27 23.14
CA ASP A 190 10.82 -7.31 21.70
C ASP A 190 10.45 -8.66 21.07
N ASP A 191 10.70 -9.75 21.80
CA ASP A 191 10.51 -11.14 21.41
C ASP A 191 9.20 -11.76 21.94
N SER A 192 8.23 -10.94 22.33
CA SER A 192 6.98 -11.41 22.94
C SER A 192 5.92 -11.81 21.93
N SER A 193 6.05 -11.48 20.66
CA SER A 193 5.09 -11.90 19.63
C SER A 193 5.45 -13.26 19.04
N VAL A 194 4.43 -14.06 18.76
CA VAL A 194 4.57 -15.36 18.08
C VAL A 194 3.70 -15.48 16.83
N GLY A 195 2.97 -14.40 16.48
CA GLY A 195 2.07 -14.37 15.33
C GLY A 195 0.67 -14.94 15.58
N ALA A 196 0.31 -15.22 16.83
CA ALA A 196 -1.04 -15.69 17.19
C ALA A 196 -2.06 -14.55 17.27
N GLU A 197 -1.62 -13.38 17.71
CA GLU A 197 -2.42 -12.15 17.78
C GLU A 197 -1.95 -11.21 16.67
N LEU A 198 -2.86 -10.88 15.76
CA LEU A 198 -2.57 -10.04 14.61
C LEU A 198 -3.47 -8.80 14.60
N TYR A 199 -2.94 -7.71 14.08
CA TYR A 199 -3.73 -6.51 13.82
C TYR A 199 -3.63 -6.11 12.35
N VAL A 200 -4.67 -5.42 11.86
CA VAL A 200 -4.71 -4.84 10.52
C VAL A 200 -4.90 -3.34 10.65
N VAL A 201 -4.07 -2.58 9.96
CA VAL A 201 -4.22 -1.11 9.92
C VAL A 201 -5.48 -0.75 9.14
N THR A 202 -6.41 -0.08 9.82
CA THR A 202 -7.71 0.37 9.26
C THR A 202 -7.93 1.87 9.39
N GLY A 203 -6.89 2.61 9.69
CA GLY A 203 -6.91 4.06 9.81
C GLY A 203 -5.71 4.71 9.16
N GLN A 204 -5.38 5.89 9.64
CA GLN A 204 -4.19 6.60 9.20
C GLN A 204 -2.94 5.75 9.47
N SER A 205 -2.03 5.73 8.50
CA SER A 205 -0.82 4.91 8.54
C SER A 205 0.04 5.24 9.78
N PRO A 206 0.12 4.31 10.75
CA PRO A 206 0.86 4.55 12.00
C PRO A 206 2.35 4.29 11.79
N ARG A 207 3.00 5.11 10.98
CA ARG A 207 4.40 4.96 10.60
C ARG A 207 5.37 5.00 11.77
N GLN A 208 4.98 5.56 12.91
CA GLN A 208 5.77 5.52 14.15
C GLN A 208 5.96 4.09 14.68
N LEU A 209 5.18 3.13 14.22
CA LEU A 209 5.35 1.72 14.56
C LEU A 209 6.38 1.00 13.68
N ASP A 210 6.81 1.63 12.60
CA ASP A 210 7.82 1.07 11.69
C ASP A 210 9.11 0.76 12.46
N ASP A 211 9.70 -0.41 12.19
CA ASP A 211 10.90 -0.92 12.88
C ASP A 211 10.71 -1.09 14.42
N ASN A 212 9.47 -1.18 14.87
CA ASN A 212 9.10 -1.41 16.28
C ASN A 212 8.19 -2.63 16.46
N ILE A 213 7.61 -3.14 15.40
CA ILE A 213 6.73 -4.29 15.41
C ILE A 213 7.01 -5.13 14.17
N THR A 214 6.92 -6.45 14.32
CA THR A 214 7.01 -7.37 13.17
C THR A 214 5.78 -7.23 12.30
N VAL A 215 5.95 -6.77 11.07
CA VAL A 215 4.93 -6.75 10.04
C VAL A 215 4.99 -8.05 9.27
N VAL A 216 3.87 -8.75 9.16
CA VAL A 216 3.81 -10.12 8.63
C VAL A 216 3.24 -10.21 7.23
N GLY A 217 2.54 -9.19 6.76
CA GLY A 217 1.89 -9.20 5.47
C GLY A 217 0.94 -8.02 5.25
N ARG A 218 0.04 -8.18 4.30
CA ARG A 218 -1.00 -7.18 4.01
C ARG A 218 -2.30 -7.83 3.56
N VAL A 219 -3.40 -7.14 3.78
CA VAL A 219 -4.69 -7.50 3.19
C VAL A 219 -4.68 -7.15 1.71
N ILE A 220 -4.95 -8.11 0.86
CA ILE A 220 -5.00 -7.92 -0.60
C ILE A 220 -6.43 -7.92 -1.15
N LYS A 221 -7.41 -8.39 -0.36
CA LYS A 221 -8.84 -8.36 -0.68
C LYS A 221 -9.67 -8.42 0.60
N GLY A 222 -10.78 -7.70 0.62
CA GLY A 222 -11.74 -7.75 1.73
C GLY A 222 -11.46 -6.75 2.85
N ILE A 223 -10.57 -5.77 2.66
CA ILE A 223 -10.29 -4.74 3.68
C ILE A 223 -11.54 -3.96 4.08
N GLU A 224 -12.50 -3.78 3.19
CA GLU A 224 -13.79 -3.14 3.44
C GLU A 224 -14.61 -3.86 4.52
N LEU A 225 -14.44 -5.18 4.64
CA LEU A 225 -15.11 -5.97 5.67
C LEU A 225 -14.55 -5.69 7.08
N LEU A 226 -13.31 -5.24 7.16
CA LEU A 226 -12.65 -4.86 8.41
C LEU A 226 -12.89 -3.40 8.77
N SER A 227 -12.90 -2.51 7.78
CA SER A 227 -13.04 -1.08 8.00
C SER A 227 -14.44 -0.65 8.47
N VAL A 228 -15.47 -1.46 8.23
CA VAL A 228 -16.85 -1.21 8.67
C VAL A 228 -17.20 -1.80 10.02
N ILE A 229 -16.30 -2.55 10.66
CA ILE A 229 -16.53 -3.14 11.97
C ILE A 229 -16.77 -2.01 12.99
N PRO A 230 -17.81 -2.10 13.83
CA PRO A 230 -18.09 -1.09 14.85
C PRO A 230 -16.87 -0.86 15.75
N ARG A 231 -16.57 0.39 16.04
CA ARG A 231 -15.47 0.75 16.93
C ARG A 231 -15.77 0.28 18.34
N GLY A 232 -14.76 -0.26 19.01
CA GLY A 232 -14.82 -0.51 20.44
C GLY A 232 -14.70 0.81 21.24
N PRO A 233 -14.94 0.77 22.55
CA PRO A 233 -14.89 1.96 23.39
C PRO A 233 -13.48 2.55 23.49
N GLU A 234 -13.40 3.86 23.61
CA GLU A 234 -12.15 4.54 23.89
C GLU A 234 -11.54 4.10 25.25
N PRO A 235 -10.22 4.18 25.42
CA PRO A 235 -9.24 4.73 24.46
C PRO A 235 -8.68 3.70 23.48
N MET A 236 -8.81 2.40 23.74
CA MET A 236 -8.06 1.35 23.05
C MET A 236 -8.89 0.55 22.04
N GLY A 237 -10.22 0.69 22.08
CA GLY A 237 -11.11 -0.01 21.16
C GLY A 237 -11.35 -1.49 21.47
N PHE A 238 -11.00 -1.97 22.66
CA PHE A 238 -11.34 -3.34 23.10
C PHE A 238 -12.82 -3.41 23.45
N TYR A 239 -13.54 -4.38 22.87
CA TYR A 239 -14.94 -4.60 23.20
C TYR A 239 -15.09 -5.13 24.62
N GLU A 240 -16.05 -4.60 25.36
CA GLU A 240 -16.34 -5.01 26.73
C GLU A 240 -17.13 -6.32 26.79
N ASN A 241 -18.02 -6.56 25.82
CA ASN A 241 -18.90 -7.71 25.78
C ASN A 241 -18.54 -8.64 24.62
N ALA A 242 -18.57 -9.94 24.89
CA ALA A 242 -18.28 -10.97 23.89
C ALA A 242 -19.20 -10.88 22.64
N GLY A 243 -20.47 -10.48 22.83
CA GLY A 243 -21.45 -10.33 21.75
C GLY A 243 -21.14 -9.20 20.76
N GLU A 244 -20.25 -8.28 21.12
CA GLU A 244 -19.82 -7.17 20.23
C GLU A 244 -18.67 -7.57 19.30
N ARG A 245 -17.98 -8.67 19.60
CA ARG A 245 -16.86 -9.15 18.83
C ARG A 245 -17.33 -9.77 17.52
N THR A 246 -16.56 -9.55 16.45
CA THR A 246 -16.82 -10.24 15.18
C THR A 246 -16.21 -11.64 15.22
N PRO A 247 -17.02 -12.71 15.10
CA PRO A 247 -16.49 -14.08 15.14
C PRO A 247 -15.67 -14.39 13.88
N ILE A 248 -14.58 -15.12 14.06
CA ILE A 248 -13.79 -15.71 12.99
C ILE A 248 -14.18 -17.17 12.88
N LYS A 249 -14.77 -17.54 11.75
CA LYS A 249 -15.11 -18.95 11.49
C LYS A 249 -13.85 -19.78 11.35
N SER A 250 -12.92 -19.32 10.53
CA SER A 250 -11.64 -19.99 10.26
C SER A 250 -10.64 -19.03 9.63
N ILE A 251 -9.34 -19.36 9.78
CA ILE A 251 -8.27 -18.82 8.97
C ILE A 251 -7.52 -20.01 8.39
N ARG A 252 -7.47 -20.11 7.05
CA ARG A 252 -6.85 -21.23 6.33
C ARG A 252 -5.81 -20.71 5.36
N LEU A 253 -4.78 -21.52 5.12
CA LEU A 253 -3.91 -21.33 3.96
C LEU A 253 -4.68 -21.64 2.68
N ALA A 254 -4.58 -20.78 1.68
CA ALA A 254 -5.23 -21.01 0.39
C ALA A 254 -4.78 -22.33 -0.25
N SER A 255 -3.51 -22.73 -0.05
CA SER A 255 -2.96 -24.00 -0.53
C SER A 255 -3.65 -25.24 0.06
N GLU A 256 -4.30 -25.11 1.21
CA GLU A 256 -5.00 -26.19 1.90
C GLU A 256 -6.53 -26.15 1.71
N VAL A 257 -7.01 -25.14 1.00
CA VAL A 257 -8.41 -25.04 0.58
C VAL A 257 -8.54 -25.70 -0.80
N PRO A 258 -9.61 -26.50 -1.04
CA PRO A 258 -9.85 -27.09 -2.37
C PRO A 258 -9.79 -26.05 -3.46
N GLU A 259 -9.15 -26.36 -4.59
CA GLU A 259 -8.91 -25.40 -5.67
C GLU A 259 -10.20 -24.74 -6.17
N ALA A 260 -11.29 -25.49 -6.25
CA ALA A 260 -12.61 -24.99 -6.66
C ALA A 260 -13.19 -23.93 -5.70
N GLU A 261 -12.72 -23.88 -4.45
CA GLU A 261 -13.16 -22.94 -3.42
C GLU A 261 -12.19 -21.76 -3.24
N ARG A 262 -11.06 -21.75 -3.96
CA ARG A 262 -10.09 -20.67 -3.91
C ARG A 262 -10.61 -19.42 -4.63
N THR A 263 -10.23 -18.28 -4.13
CA THR A 263 -10.52 -17.00 -4.77
C THR A 263 -9.46 -16.70 -5.82
N PRO A 264 -9.81 -16.59 -7.11
CA PRO A 264 -8.87 -16.15 -8.14
C PRO A 264 -8.45 -14.71 -7.87
N ILE A 265 -7.14 -14.47 -7.80
CA ILE A 265 -6.61 -13.13 -7.54
C ILE A 265 -5.24 -12.96 -8.16
N GLN A 266 -5.00 -11.80 -8.75
CA GLN A 266 -3.70 -11.35 -9.20
C GLN A 266 -3.41 -9.96 -8.67
N LEU A 267 -2.14 -9.68 -8.48
CA LEU A 267 -1.63 -8.40 -7.99
C LEU A 267 -0.76 -7.74 -9.05
N LEU A 268 -0.90 -6.43 -9.23
CA LEU A 268 -0.03 -5.68 -10.11
C LEU A 268 1.40 -5.69 -9.54
N ARG A 269 2.37 -6.06 -10.36
CA ARG A 269 3.78 -6.09 -9.97
C ARG A 269 4.30 -4.67 -9.77
N ALA A 270 4.84 -4.38 -8.59
CA ALA A 270 5.40 -3.07 -8.28
C ALA A 270 6.67 -2.73 -9.08
N ASP A 271 7.35 -3.73 -9.64
CA ASP A 271 8.49 -3.58 -10.54
C ASP A 271 8.10 -3.48 -12.03
N SER A 272 6.79 -3.40 -12.33
CA SER A 272 6.30 -3.28 -13.70
C SER A 272 6.30 -1.83 -14.19
N LYS A 273 6.36 -1.69 -15.53
CA LYS A 273 6.20 -0.38 -16.17
C LYS A 273 4.82 0.22 -15.90
N THR A 274 3.78 -0.61 -15.93
CA THR A 274 2.41 -0.16 -15.61
C THR A 274 2.33 0.47 -14.24
N PHE A 275 2.96 -0.16 -13.23
CA PHE A 275 2.97 0.38 -11.88
C PHE A 275 3.70 1.74 -11.81
N ALA A 276 4.88 1.84 -12.42
CA ALA A 276 5.64 3.08 -12.47
C ALA A 276 4.85 4.21 -13.15
N ASP A 277 4.20 3.93 -14.27
CA ASP A 277 3.37 4.90 -15.00
C ASP A 277 2.13 5.31 -14.18
N ALA A 278 1.50 4.39 -13.48
CA ALA A 278 0.36 4.66 -12.62
C ALA A 278 0.74 5.52 -11.40
N VAL A 279 1.90 5.25 -10.79
CA VAL A 279 2.46 6.08 -9.72
C VAL A 279 2.69 7.50 -10.20
N GLU A 280 3.32 7.68 -11.37
CA GLU A 280 3.59 9.00 -11.93
C GLU A 280 2.29 9.75 -12.28
N ALA A 281 1.30 9.07 -12.81
CA ALA A 281 0.00 9.65 -13.11
C ALA A 281 -0.73 10.15 -11.86
N ARG A 282 -0.55 9.51 -10.72
CA ARG A 282 -1.09 9.99 -9.44
C ARG A 282 -0.23 11.08 -8.82
N ARG A 283 1.08 10.96 -8.94
CA ARG A 283 2.05 11.90 -8.43
C ARG A 283 1.89 13.28 -9.07
N ASN A 284 1.68 13.30 -10.39
CA ASN A 284 1.52 14.51 -11.23
C ASN A 284 0.18 14.48 -11.97
N ARG A 285 -0.92 14.41 -11.25
CA ARG A 285 -2.24 14.45 -11.86
C ARG A 285 -2.52 15.84 -12.43
N VAL A 286 -2.73 15.90 -13.74
CA VAL A 286 -2.86 17.14 -14.53
C VAL A 286 -4.17 17.22 -15.32
N ASP A 287 -5.21 16.54 -14.86
CA ASP A 287 -6.55 16.66 -15.43
C ASP A 287 -7.24 17.99 -15.01
N ASP A 288 -8.40 18.25 -15.59
CA ASP A 288 -9.13 19.50 -15.36
C ASP A 288 -9.56 19.72 -13.91
N PHE A 289 -9.69 18.65 -13.14
CA PHE A 289 -10.08 18.74 -11.74
C PHE A 289 -8.95 19.31 -10.85
N TYR A 290 -7.71 18.88 -11.09
CA TYR A 290 -6.56 19.28 -10.27
C TYR A 290 -6.02 20.64 -10.71
N LYS A 291 -6.12 21.61 -9.83
CA LYS A 291 -5.61 22.99 -10.08
C LYS A 291 -4.12 23.12 -9.75
N ARG A 292 -3.62 22.24 -8.90
CA ARG A 292 -2.22 22.21 -8.46
C ARG A 292 -1.75 20.76 -8.41
N PRO A 293 -1.11 20.23 -9.45
CA PRO A 293 -0.45 18.95 -9.41
C PRO A 293 0.55 18.89 -8.25
N ALA A 294 0.52 17.82 -7.46
CA ALA A 294 1.33 17.75 -6.24
C ALA A 294 2.84 17.61 -6.52
N GLY A 295 3.21 16.91 -7.59
CA GLY A 295 4.61 16.55 -7.86
C GLY A 295 5.22 15.63 -6.79
N HIS A 296 4.38 15.00 -5.99
CA HIS A 296 4.75 14.17 -4.85
C HIS A 296 3.69 13.10 -4.58
N ILE A 297 4.12 11.96 -4.07
CA ILE A 297 3.23 10.92 -3.55
C ILE A 297 3.88 10.24 -2.35
N ASP A 298 3.15 10.09 -1.27
CA ASP A 298 3.59 9.32 -0.11
C ASP A 298 3.45 7.82 -0.36
N LEU A 299 4.35 7.05 0.22
CA LEU A 299 4.36 5.59 0.12
C LEU A 299 2.98 4.97 0.39
N CYS A 300 2.35 5.37 1.48
CA CYS A 300 1.08 4.81 1.90
C CYS A 300 -0.13 5.31 1.08
N ASN A 301 0.07 6.25 0.16
CA ASN A 301 -0.93 6.72 -0.78
C ASN A 301 -0.82 6.08 -2.18
N VAL A 302 0.16 5.20 -2.37
CA VAL A 302 0.31 4.45 -3.61
C VAL A 302 -0.68 3.28 -3.60
N PRO A 303 -1.61 3.20 -4.58
CA PRO A 303 -2.51 2.06 -4.68
C PRO A 303 -1.74 0.79 -5.07
N LEU A 304 -2.18 -0.32 -4.50
CA LEU A 304 -1.67 -1.66 -4.81
C LEU A 304 -2.80 -2.49 -5.44
N PRO A 305 -3.00 -2.41 -6.76
CA PRO A 305 -4.14 -3.03 -7.41
C PRO A 305 -4.14 -4.54 -7.33
N ALA A 306 -5.32 -5.10 -7.07
CA ALA A 306 -5.64 -6.51 -7.23
C ALA A 306 -6.73 -6.65 -8.30
N ARG A 307 -6.77 -7.80 -8.96
CA ARG A 307 -7.82 -8.12 -9.93
C ARG A 307 -8.24 -9.58 -9.83
N ASP A 308 -9.44 -9.85 -10.30
CA ASP A 308 -9.88 -11.21 -10.62
C ASP A 308 -9.44 -11.53 -12.06
N PRO A 309 -8.51 -12.48 -12.29
CA PRO A 309 -8.04 -12.82 -13.62
C PRO A 309 -9.10 -13.51 -14.49
N THR A 310 -10.18 -13.99 -13.88
CA THR A 310 -11.29 -14.66 -14.57
C THR A 310 -12.40 -13.70 -14.99
N ALA A 311 -12.38 -12.46 -14.48
CA ALA A 311 -13.37 -11.44 -14.85
C ALA A 311 -13.22 -11.08 -16.34
N LYS A 312 -14.34 -10.98 -17.04
CA LYS A 312 -14.36 -10.52 -18.44
C LYS A 312 -13.87 -9.07 -18.49
N LYS A 313 -12.92 -8.83 -19.40
CA LYS A 313 -12.39 -7.47 -19.67
C LYS A 313 -13.47 -6.59 -20.28
#